data_ab1c3ad59f8a4809e3ca58257996272c
#
_entry.id   ab1c3ad59f8a4809e3ca58257996272c
#
_cell.length_a   1.000
_cell.length_b   1.000
_cell.length_c   1.000
_cell.angle_alpha   90.00
_cell.angle_beta   90.00
_cell.angle_gamma   90.00
#
_symmetry.space_group_name_H-M   'P 1'
#
loop_
_entity.id
_entity.type
_entity.pdbx_description
1 polymer ?
#
loop_
_entity_poly.entity_id
_entity_poly.type
_entity_poly.pdbx_seq_one_letter_code
_entity_poly.pdbx_strand_id
1 'polypeptide(L)'
;MRKNLTEIVFILDRSGSMSGLEADTIGGFNSMIEKQKKENGEALISTVLFDNVSEVIHDRVPVQKVEPMTDNDYSVRGCTALLDAIGGAIHHIGNVHKYARNEDVPEHTLFVITTDGMENASRRYDSEKVKKMIERQKEKYGSVSYTHLR
;
A
#
# COMPACT_ATOMS: atom_id res chain seq x y z
N MET A 1 13.53 -6.41 15.59
CA MET A 1 12.13 -6.16 15.17
C MET A 1 11.34 -5.60 16.35
N ARG A 2 10.55 -4.61 16.09
CA ARG A 2 9.66 -4.03 17.10
C ARG A 2 8.39 -4.85 17.19
N LYS A 3 8.20 -5.53 18.32
CA LYS A 3 7.00 -6.35 18.58
C LYS A 3 5.77 -5.47 18.69
N ASN A 4 4.63 -6.00 18.27
CA ASN A 4 3.34 -5.31 18.27
C ASN A 4 3.27 -4.08 17.34
N LEU A 5 4.24 -3.91 16.47
CA LEU A 5 4.19 -2.88 15.43
C LEU A 5 3.88 -3.55 14.10
N THR A 6 2.81 -3.11 13.48
CA THR A 6 2.40 -3.53 12.13
C THR A 6 2.50 -2.34 11.20
N GLU A 7 3.05 -2.56 10.01
CA GLU A 7 3.07 -1.56 8.96
C GLU A 7 2.16 -2.02 7.83
N ILE A 8 1.20 -1.18 7.45
CA ILE A 8 0.26 -1.50 6.38
C ILE A 8 0.42 -0.46 5.27
N VAL A 9 0.69 -0.96 4.07
CA VAL A 9 0.87 -0.12 2.89
C VAL A 9 -0.29 -0.40 1.94
N PHE A 10 -1.14 0.60 1.77
CA PHE A 10 -2.25 0.54 0.83
C PHE A 10 -1.82 1.11 -0.51
N ILE A 11 -2.03 0.34 -1.57
CA ILE A 11 -1.76 0.75 -2.95
C ILE A 11 -3.09 0.69 -3.68
N LEU A 12 -3.72 1.85 -3.88
CA LEU A 12 -5.09 1.99 -4.35
C LEU A 12 -5.12 2.51 -5.79
N ASP A 13 -5.71 1.72 -6.67
CA ASP A 13 -5.92 2.07 -8.07
C ASP A 13 -6.99 3.16 -8.16
N ARG A 14 -6.68 4.29 -8.80
CA ARG A 14 -7.62 5.35 -9.11
C ARG A 14 -7.74 5.59 -10.62
N SER A 15 -7.35 4.60 -11.43
CA SER A 15 -7.48 4.71 -12.88
C SER A 15 -8.93 4.65 -13.34
N GLY A 16 -9.18 5.00 -14.59
CA GLY A 16 -10.53 4.99 -15.16
C GLY A 16 -11.25 3.65 -15.06
N SER A 17 -10.51 2.52 -15.01
CA SER A 17 -11.08 1.19 -14.83
C SER A 17 -11.78 1.01 -13.47
N MET A 18 -11.50 1.88 -12.52
CA MET A 18 -12.14 1.87 -11.20
C MET A 18 -13.45 2.64 -11.17
N SER A 19 -13.92 3.20 -12.28
CA SER A 19 -15.19 3.92 -12.37
C SER A 19 -16.34 3.02 -11.91
N GLY A 20 -17.15 3.54 -10.99
CA GLY A 20 -18.24 2.80 -10.38
C GLY A 20 -17.85 2.05 -9.11
N LEU A 21 -16.54 1.98 -8.80
CA LEU A 21 -16.01 1.28 -7.63
C LEU A 21 -15.51 2.22 -6.54
N GLU A 22 -15.74 3.53 -6.71
CA GLU A 22 -15.19 4.55 -5.81
C GLU A 22 -15.69 4.36 -4.37
N ALA A 23 -17.00 4.18 -4.21
CA ALA A 23 -17.59 3.99 -2.88
C ALA A 23 -17.09 2.72 -2.20
N ASP A 24 -16.95 1.64 -2.97
CA ASP A 24 -16.44 0.36 -2.45
C ASP A 24 -14.97 0.48 -2.03
N THR A 25 -14.16 1.18 -2.81
CA THR A 25 -12.74 1.39 -2.50
C THR A 25 -12.57 2.22 -1.24
N ILE A 26 -13.29 3.33 -1.14
CA ILE A 26 -13.27 4.20 0.04
C ILE A 26 -13.78 3.44 1.26
N GLY A 27 -14.90 2.75 1.14
CA GLY A 27 -15.48 1.97 2.22
C GLY A 27 -14.58 0.86 2.72
N GLY A 28 -13.94 0.13 1.79
CA GLY A 28 -12.99 -0.93 2.13
C GLY A 28 -11.78 -0.40 2.88
N PHE A 29 -11.20 0.70 2.40
CA PHE A 29 -10.09 1.35 3.09
C PHE A 29 -10.48 1.78 4.50
N ASN A 30 -11.60 2.49 4.63
CA ASN A 30 -12.07 2.98 5.92
C ASN A 30 -12.38 1.85 6.89
N SER A 31 -12.97 0.75 6.42
CA SER A 31 -13.24 -0.43 7.25
C SER A 31 -11.94 -1.04 7.80
N MET A 32 -10.92 -1.16 6.97
CA MET A 32 -9.63 -1.70 7.39
C MET A 32 -8.95 -0.79 8.41
N ILE A 33 -9.02 0.52 8.23
CA ILE A 33 -8.46 1.49 9.18
C ILE A 33 -9.18 1.40 10.51
N GLU A 34 -10.51 1.37 10.52
CA GLU A 34 -11.29 1.24 11.76
C GLU A 34 -10.99 -0.05 12.51
N LYS A 35 -10.84 -1.15 11.77
CA LYS A 35 -10.48 -2.43 12.36
C LYS A 35 -9.10 -2.37 13.01
N GLN A 36 -8.13 -1.74 12.36
CA GLN A 36 -6.78 -1.61 12.91
C GLN A 36 -6.75 -0.72 14.15
N LYS A 37 -7.58 0.32 14.20
CA LYS A 37 -7.67 1.18 15.39
C LYS A 37 -8.15 0.43 16.62
N LYS A 38 -8.88 -0.66 16.43
CA LYS A 38 -9.41 -1.51 17.53
C LYS A 38 -8.46 -2.62 17.92
N GLU A 39 -7.45 -2.92 17.11
CA GLU A 39 -6.48 -3.96 17.41
C GLU A 39 -5.51 -3.48 18.49
N ASN A 40 -5.00 -4.45 19.26
CA ASN A 40 -3.91 -4.19 20.20
C ASN A 40 -2.61 -3.99 19.44
N GLY A 41 -1.76 -3.11 19.96
CA GLY A 41 -0.47 -2.82 19.33
C GLY A 41 -0.52 -1.55 18.53
N GLU A 42 0.59 -1.24 17.85
CA GLU A 42 0.75 -0.05 17.04
C GLU A 42 0.70 -0.39 15.56
N ALA A 43 0.14 0.51 14.76
CA ALA A 43 0.14 0.37 13.31
C ALA A 43 0.57 1.68 12.65
N LEU A 44 1.40 1.55 11.62
CA LEU A 44 1.79 2.66 10.74
C LEU A 44 1.13 2.45 9.39
N ILE A 45 0.54 3.52 8.86
CA ILE A 45 -0.21 3.47 7.61
C ILE A 45 0.48 4.28 6.54
N SER A 46 0.72 3.65 5.40
CA SER A 46 1.12 4.34 4.18
C SER A 46 0.05 4.11 3.14
N THR A 47 -0.32 5.15 2.41
CA THR A 47 -1.37 5.06 1.38
C THR A 47 -0.89 5.73 0.11
N VAL A 48 -0.89 4.97 -0.98
CA VAL A 48 -0.51 5.45 -2.31
C VAL A 48 -1.71 5.30 -3.23
N LEU A 49 -2.12 6.39 -3.85
CA LEU A 49 -3.10 6.38 -4.93
C LEU A 49 -2.35 6.38 -6.26
N PHE A 50 -2.80 5.60 -7.22
CA PHE A 50 -2.13 5.59 -8.52
C PHE A 50 -3.11 5.52 -9.69
N ASP A 51 -2.73 6.19 -10.77
CA ASP A 51 -3.25 6.01 -12.11
C ASP A 51 -2.03 5.82 -13.03
N ASN A 52 -1.74 6.74 -13.92
CA ASN A 52 -0.46 6.75 -14.65
C ASN A 52 0.68 7.39 -13.83
N VAL A 53 0.35 8.01 -12.70
CA VAL A 53 1.31 8.53 -11.71
C VAL A 53 0.90 8.08 -10.31
N SER A 54 1.85 8.11 -9.39
CA SER A 54 1.59 7.74 -7.99
C SER A 54 1.56 8.99 -7.11
N GLU A 55 0.63 8.99 -6.15
CA GLU A 55 0.51 10.06 -5.15
C GLU A 55 0.45 9.45 -3.76
N VAL A 56 1.37 9.83 -2.89
CA VAL A 56 1.41 9.37 -1.50
C VAL A 56 0.56 10.30 -0.65
N ILE A 57 -0.51 9.78 -0.05
CA ILE A 57 -1.38 10.57 0.83
C ILE A 57 -1.13 10.29 2.31
N HIS A 58 -0.57 9.13 2.62
CA HIS A 58 -0.07 8.82 3.97
C HIS A 58 1.30 8.18 3.84
N ASP A 59 2.25 8.63 4.65
CA ASP A 59 3.61 8.06 4.69
C ASP A 59 3.96 7.71 6.13
N ARG A 60 3.72 6.43 6.48
CA ARG A 60 4.01 5.86 7.79
C ARG A 60 3.35 6.64 8.94
N VAL A 61 2.08 6.95 8.77
CA VAL A 61 1.28 7.70 9.76
C VAL A 61 0.71 6.73 10.80
N PRO A 62 0.82 7.02 12.10
CA PRO A 62 0.15 6.19 13.12
C PRO A 62 -1.33 6.06 12.83
N VAL A 63 -1.87 4.84 12.92
CA VAL A 63 -3.25 4.55 12.51
C VAL A 63 -4.27 5.41 13.24
N GLN A 64 -4.00 5.77 14.51
CA GLN A 64 -4.92 6.59 15.29
C GLN A 64 -5.07 8.01 14.75
N LYS A 65 -4.12 8.46 13.92
CA LYS A 65 -4.14 9.79 13.30
C LYS A 65 -4.70 9.78 11.89
N VAL A 66 -5.03 8.60 11.34
CA VAL A 66 -5.58 8.48 9.99
C VAL A 66 -7.07 8.80 10.04
N GLU A 67 -7.49 9.80 9.28
CA GLU A 67 -8.90 10.18 9.17
C GLU A 67 -9.60 9.36 8.08
N PRO A 68 -10.94 9.22 8.15
CA PRO A 68 -11.67 8.52 7.11
C PRO A 68 -11.44 9.14 5.73
N MET A 69 -11.25 8.30 4.73
CA MET A 69 -11.13 8.74 3.34
C MET A 69 -12.50 9.17 2.81
N THR A 70 -12.53 10.25 2.04
CA THR A 70 -13.74 10.76 1.42
C THR A 70 -13.58 10.83 -0.10
N ASP A 71 -14.65 11.15 -0.82
CA ASP A 71 -14.63 11.36 -2.27
C ASP A 71 -13.79 12.58 -2.68
N ASN A 72 -13.42 13.45 -1.74
CA ASN A 72 -12.45 14.52 -2.00
C ASN A 72 -11.02 14.00 -2.07
N ASP A 73 -10.74 12.87 -1.40
CA ASP A 73 -9.41 12.25 -1.36
C ASP A 73 -9.20 11.27 -2.51
N TYR A 74 -10.27 10.63 -2.97
CA TYR A 74 -10.19 9.56 -3.96
C TYR A 74 -11.17 9.83 -5.11
N SER A 75 -10.62 10.00 -6.30
CA SER A 75 -11.40 10.13 -7.54
C SER A 75 -10.68 9.38 -8.66
N VAL A 76 -11.43 8.82 -9.59
CA VAL A 76 -10.86 8.03 -10.69
C VAL A 76 -10.42 8.91 -11.84
N ARG A 77 -9.29 8.54 -12.45
CA ARG A 77 -8.73 9.23 -13.64
C ARG A 77 -7.60 8.41 -14.23
N GLY A 78 -7.26 8.68 -15.50
CA GLY A 78 -6.02 8.20 -16.12
C GLY A 78 -5.94 6.72 -16.41
N CYS A 79 -4.75 6.29 -16.74
CA CYS A 79 -4.39 4.91 -17.07
C CYS A 79 -3.86 4.18 -15.84
N THR A 80 -3.59 2.88 -15.99
CA THR A 80 -3.17 2.03 -14.88
C THR A 80 -1.68 1.73 -14.94
N ALA A 81 -0.88 2.37 -14.10
CA ALA A 81 0.55 2.08 -13.92
C ALA A 81 0.77 1.26 -12.64
N LEU A 82 0.13 0.09 -12.57
CA LEU A 82 0.12 -0.77 -11.40
C LEU A 82 1.52 -1.21 -10.97
N LEU A 83 2.34 -1.66 -11.92
CA LEU A 83 3.68 -2.17 -11.62
C LEU A 83 4.60 -1.08 -11.07
N ASP A 84 4.50 0.14 -11.61
CA ASP A 84 5.27 1.27 -11.09
C ASP A 84 4.87 1.63 -9.67
N ALA A 85 3.57 1.58 -9.36
CA ALA A 85 3.06 1.86 -8.02
C ALA A 85 3.54 0.83 -7.01
N ILE A 86 3.42 -0.46 -7.34
CA ILE A 86 3.86 -1.55 -6.47
C ILE A 86 5.38 -1.49 -6.28
N GLY A 87 6.13 -1.39 -7.37
CA GLY A 87 7.59 -1.34 -7.32
C GLY A 87 8.11 -0.14 -6.53
N GLY A 88 7.51 1.03 -6.74
CA GLY A 88 7.87 2.24 -6.01
C GLY A 88 7.61 2.12 -4.51
N ALA A 89 6.46 1.57 -4.13
CA ALA A 89 6.09 1.38 -2.73
C ALA A 89 7.02 0.38 -2.04
N ILE A 90 7.31 -0.75 -2.68
CA ILE A 90 8.22 -1.76 -2.13
C ILE A 90 9.62 -1.17 -1.94
N HIS A 91 10.11 -0.43 -2.93
CA HIS A 91 11.41 0.21 -2.87
C HIS A 91 11.50 1.19 -1.70
N HIS A 92 10.49 2.05 -1.54
CA HIS A 92 10.45 3.03 -0.45
C HIS A 92 10.44 2.35 0.92
N ILE A 93 9.52 1.43 1.15
CA ILE A 93 9.39 0.73 2.43
C ILE A 93 10.62 -0.15 2.70
N GLY A 94 11.14 -0.81 1.68
CA GLY A 94 12.35 -1.61 1.80
C GLY A 94 13.56 -0.79 2.22
N ASN A 95 13.69 0.43 1.69
CA ASN A 95 14.77 1.35 2.08
C ASN A 95 14.59 1.84 3.53
N VAL A 96 13.37 2.15 3.93
CA VAL A 96 13.09 2.53 5.31
C VAL A 96 13.51 1.42 6.28
N HIS A 97 13.13 0.17 6.00
CA HIS A 97 13.51 -0.97 6.84
C HIS A 97 15.01 -1.23 6.83
N LYS A 98 15.66 -1.08 5.68
CA LYS A 98 17.10 -1.31 5.52
C LYS A 98 17.94 -0.37 6.38
N TYR A 99 17.53 0.89 6.48
CA TYR A 99 18.29 1.92 7.22
C TYR A 99 17.76 2.18 8.62
N ALA A 100 16.65 1.57 9.01
CA ALA A 100 16.13 1.64 10.36
C ALA A 100 16.98 0.76 11.31
N ARG A 101 17.00 1.12 12.58
CA ARG A 101 17.56 0.22 13.57
C ARG A 101 16.74 -1.06 13.61
N ASN A 102 17.39 -2.20 13.86
CA ASN A 102 16.70 -3.49 13.89
C ASN A 102 15.50 -3.50 14.84
N GLU A 103 15.62 -2.81 15.97
CA GLU A 103 14.56 -2.69 16.97
C GLU A 103 13.37 -1.82 16.52
N ASP A 104 13.55 -1.03 15.45
CA ASP A 104 12.49 -0.17 14.89
C ASP A 104 11.81 -0.79 13.69
N VAL A 105 12.30 -1.91 13.19
CA VAL A 105 11.67 -2.62 12.06
C VAL A 105 10.38 -3.27 12.53
N PRO A 106 9.24 -3.06 11.84
CA PRO A 106 7.97 -3.65 12.24
C PRO A 106 8.01 -5.17 12.31
N GLU A 107 7.28 -5.74 13.24
CA GLU A 107 7.11 -7.20 13.34
C GLU A 107 6.39 -7.75 12.11
N HIS A 108 5.38 -7.01 11.62
CA HIS A 108 4.61 -7.38 10.43
C HIS A 108 4.52 -6.22 9.46
N THR A 109 4.64 -6.52 8.18
CA THR A 109 4.42 -5.56 7.09
C THR A 109 3.44 -6.18 6.10
N LEU A 110 2.33 -5.50 5.84
CA LEU A 110 1.30 -5.95 4.92
C LEU A 110 1.13 -4.94 3.79
N PHE A 111 1.25 -5.41 2.55
CA PHE A 111 0.91 -4.62 1.36
C PHE A 111 -0.49 -5.00 0.89
N VAL A 112 -1.39 -4.04 0.85
CA VAL A 112 -2.77 -4.22 0.41
C VAL A 112 -2.94 -3.51 -0.92
N ILE A 113 -3.13 -4.28 -1.98
CA ILE A 113 -3.25 -3.76 -3.34
C ILE A 113 -4.70 -3.88 -3.78
N THR A 114 -5.33 -2.75 -4.06
CA THR A 114 -6.71 -2.71 -4.55
C THR A 114 -6.71 -2.23 -5.99
N THR A 115 -7.07 -3.12 -6.92
CA THR A 115 -7.14 -2.80 -8.34
C THR A 115 -8.17 -3.68 -9.04
N ASP A 116 -8.82 -3.14 -10.06
CA ASP A 116 -9.67 -3.89 -10.98
C ASP A 116 -9.15 -3.76 -12.42
N GLY A 117 -8.10 -2.98 -12.58
CA GLY A 117 -7.51 -2.72 -13.89
C GLY A 117 -6.39 -3.67 -14.25
N MET A 118 -6.13 -3.75 -15.55
CA MET A 118 -4.94 -4.40 -16.08
C MET A 118 -3.83 -3.37 -16.17
N GLU A 119 -2.61 -3.82 -15.95
CA GLU A 119 -1.43 -2.98 -16.11
C GLU A 119 -1.30 -2.52 -17.57
N ASN A 120 -1.22 -1.22 -17.81
CA ASN A 120 -1.13 -0.68 -19.17
C ASN A 120 -0.24 0.56 -19.34
N ALA A 121 0.36 1.06 -18.28
CA ALA A 121 1.07 2.34 -18.36
C ALA A 121 2.39 2.40 -17.61
N SER A 122 2.85 1.30 -17.01
CA SER A 122 4.11 1.31 -16.26
C SER A 122 5.33 1.45 -17.17
N ARG A 123 6.30 2.21 -16.72
CA ARG A 123 7.52 2.51 -17.47
C ARG A 123 8.80 2.17 -16.72
N ARG A 124 8.76 2.16 -15.38
CA ARG A 124 9.94 1.92 -14.53
C ARG A 124 10.07 0.47 -14.09
N TYR A 125 8.95 -0.21 -13.93
CA TYR A 125 8.92 -1.57 -13.42
C TYR A 125 8.13 -2.47 -14.34
N ASP A 126 8.65 -3.66 -14.59
CA ASP A 126 7.93 -4.70 -15.32
C ASP A 126 7.46 -5.78 -14.34
N SER A 127 6.66 -6.71 -14.84
CA SER A 127 6.08 -7.79 -14.04
C SER A 127 7.14 -8.67 -13.35
N GLU A 128 8.21 -9.02 -14.08
CA GLU A 128 9.28 -9.83 -13.52
C GLU A 128 10.06 -9.11 -12.44
N LYS A 129 10.35 -7.83 -12.65
CA LYS A 129 11.08 -7.02 -11.68
C LYS A 129 10.30 -6.88 -10.38
N VAL A 130 9.00 -6.59 -10.47
CA VAL A 130 8.13 -6.48 -9.30
C VAL A 130 8.02 -7.83 -8.58
N LYS A 131 7.86 -8.92 -9.32
CA LYS A 131 7.81 -10.27 -8.74
C LYS A 131 9.08 -10.58 -7.94
N LYS A 132 10.24 -10.27 -8.50
CA LYS A 132 11.52 -10.46 -7.81
C LYS A 132 11.63 -9.60 -6.57
N MET A 133 11.13 -8.37 -6.61
CA MET A 133 11.13 -7.48 -5.46
C MET A 133 10.25 -8.03 -4.33
N ILE A 134 9.07 -8.56 -4.66
CA ILE A 134 8.16 -9.19 -3.70
C ILE A 134 8.83 -10.41 -3.06
N GLU A 135 9.40 -11.29 -3.86
CA GLU A 135 10.09 -12.50 -3.38
C GLU A 135 11.27 -12.15 -2.48
N ARG A 136 12.04 -11.14 -2.85
CA ARG A 136 13.19 -10.67 -2.06
C ARG A 136 12.76 -10.12 -0.70
N GLN A 137 11.67 -9.35 -0.65
CA GLN A 137 11.15 -8.81 0.60
C GLN A 137 10.62 -9.92 1.51
N LYS A 138 9.92 -10.90 0.96
CA LYS A 138 9.44 -12.05 1.72
C LYS A 138 10.59 -12.90 2.27
N GLU A 139 11.64 -13.07 1.50
CA GLU A 139 12.82 -13.85 1.89
C GLU A 139 13.61 -13.12 2.97
N LYS A 140 13.87 -11.83 2.77
CA LYS A 140 14.70 -11.02 3.67
C LYS A 140 13.96 -10.65 4.96
N TYR A 141 12.66 -10.40 4.86
CA TYR A 141 11.79 -10.04 5.98
C TYR A 141 10.62 -11.01 6.02
N GLY A 142 10.80 -12.12 6.72
CA GLY A 142 9.82 -13.22 6.72
C GLY A 142 8.41 -12.84 7.20
N SER A 143 8.23 -11.65 7.77
CA SER A 143 6.94 -11.12 8.24
C SER A 143 6.21 -10.26 7.20
N VAL A 144 6.75 -10.11 6.00
CA VAL A 144 6.12 -9.32 4.93
C VAL A 144 5.08 -10.17 4.20
N SER A 145 3.90 -9.64 4.02
CA SER A 145 2.82 -10.30 3.29
C SER A 145 2.15 -9.35 2.30
N TYR A 146 1.49 -9.92 1.31
CA TYR A 146 0.84 -9.18 0.22
C TYR A 146 -0.58 -9.69 0.04
N THR A 147 -1.54 -8.77 -0.08
CA THR A 147 -2.94 -9.08 -0.35
C THR A 147 -3.42 -8.25 -1.54
N HIS A 148 -4.04 -8.92 -2.50
CA HIS A 148 -4.61 -8.27 -3.68
C HIS A 148 -6.13 -8.31 -3.57
N LEU A 149 -6.77 -7.15 -3.60
CA LEU A 149 -8.22 -6.99 -3.53
C LEU A 149 -8.74 -6.42 -4.86
N ARG A 150 -9.91 -6.86 -5.22
CA ARG A 150 -10.63 -6.33 -6.38
C ARG A 150 -11.84 -5.55 -5.94
#